data_f23cc3b7f10e4e5cfc85a23f966e0c2e
#
_entry.id   f23cc3b7f10e4e5cfc85a23f966e0c2e
#
_cell.length_a   1.000
_cell.length_b   1.000
_cell.length_c   1.000
_cell.angle_alpha   90.00
_cell.angle_beta   90.00
_cell.angle_gamma   90.00
#
_symmetry.space_group_name_H-M   'P 1'
#
loop_
_entity.id
_entity.type
_entity.pdbx_description
1 polymer ?
#
loop_
_entity_poly.entity_id
_entity_poly.type
_entity_poly.pdbx_seq_one_letter_code
_entity_poly.pdbx_strand_id
1 'polypeptide(L)'
;MKAEIAGPGSSSRAQRTFTLSGRLLEALRIDGPLLLAVLAVCVAGLVVLFSAAGEDLGVFLRQAARVSLALGVLLLVAQIPPRILRAASPWLYVLGVLLLVAVALVGDVAMGAQRWLDLGVIRFQPSEIMKIAVPLACAWLVHDRPLPP
;
A
#
# COMPACT_ATOMS: atom_id res chain seq x y z
N MET A 1 58.90 5.15 23.67
CA MET A 1 58.58 4.95 22.28
C MET A 1 57.96 3.57 22.13
N LYS A 2 56.60 3.48 22.21
CA LYS A 2 55.80 2.30 21.84
C LYS A 2 54.42 2.80 21.46
N ALA A 3 54.15 2.73 20.17
CA ALA A 3 52.82 3.01 19.60
C ALA A 3 51.90 1.83 19.89
N GLU A 4 50.78 2.09 20.53
CA GLU A 4 49.72 1.12 20.79
C GLU A 4 48.75 1.09 19.61
N ILE A 5 48.72 -0.05 18.96
CA ILE A 5 47.92 -0.34 17.80
C ILE A 5 46.49 -0.61 18.29
N ALA A 6 45.62 0.34 18.09
CA ALA A 6 44.16 0.13 18.26
C ALA A 6 43.64 -0.80 17.18
N GLY A 7 43.13 -1.95 17.54
CA GLY A 7 42.60 -2.96 16.64
C GLY A 7 41.24 -2.55 16.05
N PRO A 8 41.00 -2.76 14.74
CA PRO A 8 39.72 -2.49 14.07
C PRO A 8 38.82 -3.70 14.23
N GLY A 9 37.98 -3.75 15.25
CA GLY A 9 37.21 -4.97 15.51
C GLY A 9 35.72 -4.84 15.80
N SER A 10 35.19 -3.67 16.13
CA SER A 10 33.81 -3.56 16.60
C SER A 10 32.83 -2.78 15.71
N SER A 11 33.30 -2.00 14.76
CA SER A 11 32.44 -1.18 13.89
C SER A 11 31.94 -1.92 12.63
N SER A 12 32.55 -3.03 12.25
CA SER A 12 32.26 -3.69 10.97
C SER A 12 30.97 -4.56 10.97
N ARG A 13 30.54 -5.05 12.14
CA ARG A 13 29.32 -5.88 12.21
C ARG A 13 28.05 -5.05 12.15
N ALA A 14 27.98 -3.92 12.84
CA ALA A 14 26.84 -3.02 12.80
C ALA A 14 26.63 -2.38 11.42
N GLN A 15 27.72 -2.04 10.73
CA GLN A 15 27.64 -1.53 9.37
C GLN A 15 27.22 -2.58 8.34
N ARG A 16 27.56 -3.86 8.52
CA ARG A 16 27.14 -4.93 7.61
C ARG A 16 25.66 -5.28 7.71
N THR A 17 25.06 -5.21 8.88
CA THR A 17 23.62 -5.45 9.06
C THR A 17 22.78 -4.31 8.47
N PHE A 18 23.24 -3.08 8.58
CA PHE A 18 22.55 -1.91 8.00
C PHE A 18 22.61 -1.92 6.45
N THR A 19 23.72 -2.37 5.88
CA THR A 19 23.88 -2.49 4.42
C THR A 19 23.11 -3.67 3.80
N LEU A 20 22.92 -4.76 4.55
CA LEU A 20 22.14 -5.91 4.06
C LEU A 20 20.65 -5.59 4.03
N SER A 21 20.12 -4.92 5.07
CA SER A 21 18.71 -4.47 5.07
C SER A 21 18.45 -3.41 4.00
N GLY A 22 19.38 -2.48 3.78
CA GLY A 22 19.28 -1.49 2.70
C GLY A 22 19.26 -2.15 1.31
N ARG A 23 20.13 -3.09 1.05
CA ARG A 23 20.16 -3.83 -0.21
C ARG A 23 18.92 -4.69 -0.45
N LEU A 24 18.34 -5.28 0.60
CA LEU A 24 17.10 -6.03 0.49
C LEU A 24 15.91 -5.09 0.18
N LEU A 25 15.84 -3.93 0.81
CA LEU A 25 14.80 -2.93 0.55
C LEU A 25 14.93 -2.35 -0.86
N GLU A 26 16.15 -2.08 -1.34
CA GLU A 26 16.41 -1.66 -2.71
C GLU A 26 16.04 -2.76 -3.73
N ALA A 27 16.38 -4.01 -3.44
CA ALA A 27 16.00 -5.15 -4.29
C ALA A 27 14.48 -5.35 -4.35
N LEU A 28 13.78 -5.06 -3.25
CA LEU A 28 12.32 -5.11 -3.16
C LEU A 28 11.64 -3.82 -3.64
N ARG A 29 12.38 -2.83 -4.15
CA ARG A 29 11.85 -1.53 -4.60
C ARG A 29 10.97 -0.84 -3.56
N ILE A 30 11.32 -0.97 -2.29
CA ILE A 30 10.56 -0.43 -1.17
C ILE A 30 11.35 0.69 -0.52
N ASP A 31 10.69 1.82 -0.33
CA ASP A 31 11.22 2.93 0.43
C ASP A 31 11.10 2.60 1.93
N GLY A 32 12.25 2.41 2.60
CA GLY A 32 12.31 2.01 4.01
C GLY A 32 11.60 2.97 4.96
N PRO A 33 11.82 4.29 4.89
CA PRO A 33 11.12 5.27 5.69
C PRO A 33 9.59 5.25 5.48
N LEU A 34 9.15 5.09 4.23
CA LEU A 34 7.72 5.01 3.90
C LEU A 34 7.08 3.74 4.49
N LEU A 35 7.74 2.59 4.33
CA LEU A 35 7.26 1.33 4.90
C LEU A 35 7.16 1.41 6.43
N LEU A 36 8.17 2.00 7.08
CA LEU A 36 8.16 2.22 8.53
C LEU A 36 6.98 3.10 8.98
N ALA A 37 6.71 4.18 8.25
CA ALA A 37 5.57 5.06 8.53
C ALA A 37 4.23 4.31 8.39
N VAL A 38 4.06 3.52 7.33
CA VAL A 38 2.86 2.68 7.12
C VAL A 38 2.69 1.68 8.25
N LEU A 39 3.76 0.97 8.63
CA LEU A 39 3.71 0.01 9.72
C LEU A 39 3.37 0.68 11.07
N ALA A 40 3.95 1.84 11.36
CA ALA A 40 3.64 2.61 12.57
C ALA A 40 2.16 2.97 12.65
N VAL A 41 1.57 3.45 11.56
CA VAL A 41 0.14 3.76 11.47
C VAL A 41 -0.71 2.50 11.63
N CYS A 42 -0.34 1.38 11.00
CA CYS A 42 -1.06 0.12 11.14
C CYS A 42 -1.05 -0.38 12.59
N VAL A 43 0.11 -0.34 13.25
CA VAL A 43 0.25 -0.75 14.66
C VAL A 43 -0.57 0.16 15.57
N ALA A 44 -0.47 1.48 15.40
CA ALA A 44 -1.28 2.43 16.17
C ALA A 44 -2.78 2.17 15.98
N GLY A 45 -3.22 1.94 14.74
CA GLY A 45 -4.61 1.59 14.44
C GLY A 45 -5.07 0.28 15.11
N LEU A 46 -4.22 -0.74 15.15
CA LEU A 46 -4.53 -1.99 15.83
C LEU A 46 -4.63 -1.82 17.36
N VAL A 47 -3.75 -1.01 17.95
CA VAL A 47 -3.80 -0.70 19.39
C VAL A 47 -5.08 0.03 19.76
N VAL A 48 -5.45 1.07 18.98
CA VAL A 48 -6.70 1.81 19.17
C VAL A 48 -7.91 0.89 19.02
N LEU A 49 -7.91 0.03 18.00
CA LEU A 49 -8.99 -0.93 17.79
C LEU A 49 -9.13 -1.91 18.96
N PHE A 50 -8.03 -2.43 19.47
CA PHE A 50 -8.05 -3.36 20.61
C PHE A 50 -8.66 -2.70 21.85
N SER A 51 -8.26 -1.46 22.14
CA SER A 51 -8.83 -0.69 23.24
C SER A 51 -10.32 -0.39 23.03
N ALA A 52 -10.71 0.03 21.81
CA ALA A 52 -12.10 0.38 21.50
C ALA A 52 -13.04 -0.84 21.45
N ALA A 53 -12.50 -2.04 21.13
CA ALA A 53 -13.28 -3.28 21.09
C ALA A 53 -13.46 -3.95 22.48
N GLY A 54 -13.06 -3.29 23.57
CA GLY A 54 -13.16 -3.86 24.91
C GLY A 54 -12.25 -5.07 25.11
N GLU A 55 -11.07 -5.07 24.49
CA GLU A 55 -10.06 -6.14 24.55
C GLU A 55 -10.54 -7.48 23.94
N ASP A 56 -11.50 -7.44 23.01
CA ASP A 56 -11.94 -8.62 22.28
C ASP A 56 -10.86 -9.10 21.30
N LEU A 57 -10.18 -10.19 21.67
CA LEU A 57 -9.16 -10.82 20.84
C LEU A 57 -9.70 -11.28 19.47
N GLY A 58 -10.97 -11.67 19.39
CA GLY A 58 -11.56 -12.11 18.13
C GLY A 58 -11.68 -10.97 17.11
N VAL A 59 -12.05 -9.77 17.55
CA VAL A 59 -12.08 -8.56 16.70
C VAL A 59 -10.66 -8.18 16.30
N PHE A 60 -9.71 -8.19 17.24
CA PHE A 60 -8.32 -7.87 17.00
C PHE A 60 -7.67 -8.80 15.97
N LEU A 61 -7.82 -10.12 16.13
CA LEU A 61 -7.22 -11.11 15.22
C LEU A 61 -7.77 -11.00 13.80
N ARG A 62 -9.09 -10.80 13.65
CA ARG A 62 -9.69 -10.57 12.32
C ARG A 62 -9.12 -9.34 11.64
N GLN A 63 -8.92 -8.26 12.38
CA GLN A 63 -8.34 -7.03 11.81
C GLN A 63 -6.85 -7.17 11.54
N ALA A 64 -6.09 -7.80 12.43
CA ALA A 64 -4.68 -8.09 12.22
C ALA A 64 -4.46 -8.95 10.96
N ALA A 65 -5.30 -9.96 10.73
CA ALA A 65 -5.26 -10.78 9.53
C ALA A 65 -5.52 -9.94 8.25
N ARG A 66 -6.50 -9.02 8.29
CA ARG A 66 -6.79 -8.11 7.16
C ARG A 66 -5.62 -7.16 6.89
N VAL A 67 -5.02 -6.59 7.93
CA VAL A 67 -3.86 -5.71 7.80
C VAL A 67 -2.65 -6.48 7.25
N SER A 68 -2.41 -7.69 7.73
CA SER A 68 -1.34 -8.54 7.22
C SER A 68 -1.54 -8.89 5.74
N LEU A 69 -2.76 -9.23 5.35
CA LEU A 69 -3.10 -9.47 3.95
C LEU A 69 -2.88 -8.20 3.10
N ALA A 70 -3.33 -7.05 3.58
CA ALA A 70 -3.15 -5.78 2.88
C ALA A 70 -1.66 -5.42 2.70
N LEU A 71 -0.83 -5.63 3.73
CA LEU A 71 0.62 -5.46 3.64
C LEU A 71 1.25 -6.45 2.64
N GLY A 72 0.79 -7.69 2.62
CA GLY A 72 1.22 -8.68 1.61
C GLY A 72 0.90 -8.23 0.18
N VAL A 73 -0.31 -7.75 -0.06
CA VAL A 73 -0.72 -7.19 -1.36
C VAL A 73 0.10 -5.95 -1.71
N LEU A 74 0.35 -5.06 -0.75
CA LEU A 74 1.19 -3.88 -0.95
C LEU A 74 2.59 -4.27 -1.42
N LEU A 75 3.22 -5.25 -0.77
CA LEU A 75 4.55 -5.74 -1.15
C LEU A 75 4.55 -6.37 -2.54
N LEU A 76 3.52 -7.12 -2.89
CA LEU A 76 3.38 -7.69 -4.23
C LEU A 76 3.21 -6.62 -5.30
N VAL A 77 2.34 -5.63 -5.06
CA VAL A 77 2.12 -4.53 -6.00
C VAL A 77 3.36 -3.65 -6.15
N ALA A 78 4.14 -3.46 -5.09
CA ALA A 78 5.40 -2.71 -5.13
C ALA A 78 6.44 -3.32 -6.08
N GLN A 79 6.35 -4.64 -6.36
CA GLN A 79 7.25 -5.30 -7.32
C GLN A 79 6.88 -5.03 -8.78
N ILE A 80 5.67 -4.51 -9.05
CA ILE A 80 5.21 -4.25 -10.42
C ILE A 80 6.00 -3.05 -10.99
N PRO A 81 6.67 -3.20 -12.13
CA PRO A 81 7.41 -2.11 -12.73
C PRO A 81 6.45 -0.98 -13.18
N PRO A 82 6.82 0.29 -13.00
CA PRO A 82 5.96 1.43 -13.35
C PRO A 82 5.49 1.45 -14.81
N ARG A 83 6.24 0.82 -15.71
CA ARG A 83 5.86 0.68 -17.12
C ARG A 83 4.57 -0.10 -17.31
N ILE A 84 4.37 -1.18 -16.55
CA ILE A 84 3.16 -1.99 -16.60
C ILE A 84 1.98 -1.22 -16.01
N LEU A 85 2.18 -0.56 -14.87
CA LEU A 85 1.14 0.28 -14.25
C LEU A 85 0.70 1.39 -15.20
N ARG A 86 1.65 2.03 -15.89
CA ARG A 86 1.35 3.06 -16.90
C ARG A 86 0.56 2.51 -18.07
N ALA A 87 0.94 1.36 -18.61
CA ALA A 87 0.23 0.73 -19.73
C ALA A 87 -1.20 0.26 -19.33
N ALA A 88 -1.38 -0.18 -18.08
CA ALA A 88 -2.67 -0.61 -17.55
C ALA A 88 -3.58 0.56 -17.13
N SER A 89 -3.02 1.75 -16.91
CA SER A 89 -3.70 2.92 -16.36
C SER A 89 -4.97 3.33 -17.12
N PRO A 90 -4.99 3.49 -18.48
CA PRO A 90 -6.19 3.84 -19.20
C PRO A 90 -7.28 2.76 -19.09
N TRP A 91 -6.89 1.50 -19.12
CA TRP A 91 -7.82 0.37 -18.98
C TRP A 91 -8.41 0.30 -17.58
N LEU A 92 -7.61 0.52 -16.55
CA LEU A 92 -8.08 0.57 -15.18
C LEU A 92 -9.06 1.72 -14.95
N TYR A 93 -8.81 2.87 -15.57
CA TYR A 93 -9.70 4.03 -15.52
C TYR A 93 -11.04 3.74 -16.19
N VAL A 94 -11.03 3.20 -17.41
CA VAL A 94 -12.24 2.83 -18.13
C VAL A 94 -13.04 1.79 -17.35
N LEU A 95 -12.38 0.75 -16.83
CA LEU A 95 -13.03 -0.26 -15.99
C LEU A 95 -13.67 0.38 -14.74
N GLY A 96 -12.96 1.27 -14.07
CA GLY A 96 -13.49 1.98 -12.90
C GLY A 96 -14.73 2.81 -13.22
N VAL A 97 -14.73 3.52 -14.35
CA VAL A 97 -15.90 4.29 -14.83
C VAL A 97 -17.08 3.36 -15.14
N LEU A 98 -16.84 2.25 -15.83
CA LEU A 98 -17.88 1.26 -16.12
C LEU A 98 -18.49 0.67 -14.85
N LEU A 99 -17.67 0.38 -13.84
CA LEU A 99 -18.14 -0.10 -12.55
C LEU A 99 -18.95 0.95 -11.79
N LEU A 100 -18.57 2.22 -11.87
CA LEU A 100 -19.34 3.32 -11.28
C LEU A 100 -20.71 3.47 -11.97
N VAL A 101 -20.76 3.37 -13.28
CA VAL A 101 -22.03 3.38 -14.04
C VAL A 101 -22.88 2.17 -13.64
N ALA A 102 -22.29 1.00 -13.52
CA ALA A 102 -23.00 -0.20 -13.07
C ALA A 102 -23.60 -0.01 -11.66
N VAL A 103 -22.84 0.56 -10.70
CA VAL A 103 -23.40 0.89 -9.38
C VAL A 103 -24.53 1.88 -9.47
N ALA A 104 -24.44 2.89 -10.32
CA ALA A 104 -25.51 3.88 -10.49
C ALA A 104 -26.80 3.28 -11.04
N LEU A 105 -26.70 2.18 -11.81
CA LEU A 105 -27.85 1.51 -12.43
C LEU A 105 -28.44 0.37 -11.58
N VAL A 106 -27.57 -0.40 -10.88
CA VAL A 106 -27.94 -1.68 -10.25
C VAL A 106 -27.47 -1.76 -8.79
N GLY A 107 -26.80 -0.73 -8.26
CA GLY A 107 -26.24 -0.74 -6.92
C GLY A 107 -27.25 -0.72 -5.80
N ASP A 108 -26.91 -1.35 -4.68
CA ASP A 108 -27.72 -1.32 -3.47
C ASP A 108 -27.66 0.03 -2.77
N VAL A 109 -28.82 0.49 -2.32
CA VAL A 109 -28.96 1.73 -1.54
C VAL A 109 -28.63 1.41 -0.09
N ALA A 110 -27.45 1.82 0.37
CA ALA A 110 -27.07 1.77 1.78
C ALA A 110 -26.91 3.19 2.30
N MET A 111 -27.59 3.52 3.42
CA MET A 111 -27.57 4.84 4.07
C MET A 111 -27.89 6.00 3.11
N GLY A 112 -28.90 5.81 2.23
CA GLY A 112 -29.39 6.87 1.33
C GLY A 112 -28.54 7.14 0.08
N ALA A 113 -27.54 6.31 -0.23
CA ALA A 113 -26.75 6.44 -1.44
C ALA A 113 -26.39 5.06 -2.02
N GLN A 114 -26.46 4.94 -3.36
CA GLN A 114 -26.00 3.77 -4.10
C GLN A 114 -24.48 3.80 -4.19
N ARG A 115 -23.80 2.94 -3.45
CA ARG A 115 -22.33 2.94 -3.37
C ARG A 115 -21.72 1.56 -3.47
N TRP A 116 -22.52 0.51 -3.29
CA TRP A 116 -22.05 -0.85 -3.14
C TRP A 116 -22.61 -1.74 -4.25
N LEU A 117 -21.73 -2.58 -4.81
CA LEU A 117 -22.13 -3.75 -5.59
C LEU A 117 -22.09 -4.96 -4.66
N ASP A 118 -23.26 -5.57 -4.42
CA ASP A 118 -23.33 -6.83 -3.71
C ASP A 118 -23.14 -7.97 -4.72
N LEU A 119 -21.98 -8.62 -4.63
CA LEU A 119 -21.63 -9.79 -5.43
C LEU A 119 -21.99 -11.10 -4.72
N GLY A 120 -22.83 -11.02 -3.68
CA GLY A 120 -23.29 -12.16 -2.88
C GLY A 120 -22.30 -12.60 -1.81
N VAL A 121 -21.03 -12.69 -2.10
CA VAL A 121 -19.97 -13.11 -1.16
C VAL A 121 -19.15 -11.92 -0.65
N ILE A 122 -18.98 -10.89 -1.47
CA ILE A 122 -18.17 -9.71 -1.17
C ILE A 122 -18.95 -8.46 -1.58
N ARG A 123 -19.07 -7.52 -0.67
CA ARG A 123 -19.54 -6.17 -0.99
C ARG A 123 -18.36 -5.36 -1.50
N PHE A 124 -18.49 -4.91 -2.74
CA PHE A 124 -17.45 -4.20 -3.45
C PHE A 124 -17.85 -2.75 -3.70
N GLN A 125 -16.94 -1.81 -3.42
CA GLN A 125 -17.17 -0.39 -3.68
C GLN A 125 -16.27 0.07 -4.83
N PRO A 126 -16.82 0.33 -6.04
CA PRO A 126 -16.03 0.72 -7.20
C PRO A 126 -15.23 2.01 -7.03
N SER A 127 -15.69 2.92 -6.17
CA SER A 127 -14.95 4.16 -5.87
C SER A 127 -13.56 3.90 -5.24
N GLU A 128 -13.34 2.73 -4.63
CA GLU A 128 -12.01 2.37 -4.10
C GLU A 128 -11.01 2.13 -5.25
N ILE A 129 -11.46 1.51 -6.34
CA ILE A 129 -10.63 1.38 -7.56
C ILE A 129 -10.32 2.76 -8.15
N MET A 130 -11.29 3.68 -8.16
CA MET A 130 -11.09 5.00 -8.74
C MET A 130 -10.05 5.82 -7.99
N LYS A 131 -9.89 5.64 -6.69
CA LYS A 131 -8.82 6.30 -5.91
C LYS A 131 -7.42 5.96 -6.44
N ILE A 132 -7.26 4.79 -7.02
CA ILE A 132 -5.99 4.34 -7.63
C ILE A 132 -5.97 4.69 -9.13
N ALA A 133 -7.08 4.46 -9.83
CA ALA A 133 -7.18 4.62 -11.26
C ALA A 133 -7.01 6.08 -11.71
N VAL A 134 -7.59 7.04 -10.99
CA VAL A 134 -7.52 8.47 -11.34
C VAL A 134 -6.10 9.02 -11.26
N PRO A 135 -5.33 8.88 -10.14
CA PRO A 135 -3.95 9.33 -10.11
C PRO A 135 -3.06 8.68 -11.16
N LEU A 136 -3.25 7.37 -11.42
CA LEU A 136 -2.51 6.67 -12.46
C LEU A 136 -2.84 7.19 -13.85
N ALA A 137 -4.12 7.45 -14.15
CA ALA A 137 -4.55 8.03 -15.43
C ALA A 137 -4.02 9.45 -15.63
N CYS A 138 -4.02 10.27 -14.58
CA CYS A 138 -3.41 11.60 -14.61
C CYS A 138 -1.91 11.52 -14.87
N ALA A 139 -1.20 10.63 -14.19
CA ALA A 139 0.23 10.42 -14.40
C ALA A 139 0.54 9.94 -15.84
N TRP A 140 -0.30 9.05 -16.39
CA TRP A 140 -0.20 8.60 -17.77
C TRP A 140 -0.40 9.76 -18.75
N LEU A 141 -1.41 10.63 -18.52
CA LEU A 141 -1.75 11.74 -19.40
C LEU A 141 -0.66 12.82 -19.46
N VAL A 142 0.00 13.07 -18.31
CA VAL A 142 1.02 14.11 -18.17
C VAL A 142 2.41 13.65 -18.60
N HIS A 143 2.66 12.34 -18.65
CA HIS A 143 3.99 11.78 -18.91
C HIS A 143 4.61 12.23 -20.24
N ASP A 144 3.81 12.34 -21.30
CA ASP A 144 4.30 12.69 -22.65
C ASP A 144 4.17 14.19 -22.96
N ARG A 145 3.75 14.99 -21.98
CA ARG A 145 3.65 16.45 -22.17
C ARG A 145 4.90 17.14 -21.65
N PRO A 146 5.56 17.99 -22.45
CA PRO A 146 6.63 18.83 -21.94
C PRO A 146 6.05 19.74 -20.85
N LEU A 147 6.69 19.71 -19.69
CA LEU A 147 6.33 20.65 -18.61
C LEU A 147 6.62 22.08 -19.12
N PRO A 148 5.70 23.03 -18.92
CA PRO A 148 5.99 24.42 -19.22
C PRO A 148 7.21 24.88 -18.41
N PRO A 149 8.09 25.69 -19.01
CA PRO A 149 9.29 26.20 -18.36
C PRO A 149 8.99 27.04 -17.13
#